data_46ba609d173f0dd91b395bb88284aeea
#
_entry.id   46ba609d173f0dd91b395bb88284aeea
#
_cell.length_a   1.000
_cell.length_b   1.000
_cell.length_c   1.000
_cell.angle_alpha   90.00
_cell.angle_beta   90.00
_cell.angle_gamma   90.00
#
_symmetry.space_group_name_H-M   'P 1'
#
loop_
_entity.id
_entity.type
_entity.pdbx_description
1 polymer ?
#
loop_
_entity_poly.entity_id
_entity_poly.type
_entity_poly.pdbx_seq_one_letter_code
_entity_poly.pdbx_strand_id
1 'polypeptide(L)'
;MKKRYPRTLSSGTNNTVIALSETEAGKLFTGDTRSDIGSEAEKMRFANAINSVVVHFLRLDELNDDTEMLVMERLYPMDFRAYEYEKRELWLDVLESELHELHQKGFAHRDLRRPSDMPGERFDNIFLTPQGFRLIDVGISALFSQVGERLFDRYVAQELTELEAFRQFVLSR
;
A
#
# COMPACT_ATOMS: atom_id res chain seq x y z
N MET A 1 -25.67 -9.25 14.58
CA MET A 1 -25.25 -10.30 13.63
C MET A 1 -23.75 -10.53 13.76
N LYS A 2 -23.29 -11.74 14.09
CA LYS A 2 -21.84 -12.06 14.12
C LYS A 2 -21.29 -12.00 12.69
N LYS A 3 -20.35 -11.10 12.42
CA LYS A 3 -19.64 -11.06 11.14
C LYS A 3 -18.92 -12.40 10.94
N ARG A 4 -19.18 -13.05 9.83
CA ARG A 4 -18.60 -14.36 9.51
C ARG A 4 -17.27 -14.15 8.78
N TYR A 5 -16.19 -14.66 9.32
CA TYR A 5 -14.87 -14.66 8.70
C TYR A 5 -14.47 -16.07 8.21
N PRO A 6 -13.59 -16.18 7.18
CA PRO A 6 -13.05 -15.08 6.37
C PRO A 6 -14.08 -14.53 5.37
N ARG A 7 -13.88 -13.29 4.90
CA ARG A 7 -14.68 -12.70 3.81
C ARG A 7 -13.78 -11.91 2.87
N THR A 8 -14.09 -11.94 1.58
CA THR A 8 -13.36 -11.18 0.56
C THR A 8 -13.52 -9.67 0.78
N LEU A 9 -12.39 -8.95 0.80
CA LEU A 9 -12.33 -7.48 0.83
C LEU A 9 -12.12 -6.91 -0.57
N SER A 10 -11.21 -7.52 -1.34
CA SER A 10 -10.97 -7.18 -2.73
C SER A 10 -10.50 -8.41 -3.51
N SER A 11 -10.82 -8.44 -4.79
CA SER A 11 -10.27 -9.41 -5.73
C SER A 11 -9.82 -8.67 -6.98
N GLY A 12 -8.53 -8.67 -7.25
CA GLY A 12 -7.93 -8.15 -8.47
C GLY A 12 -7.47 -9.26 -9.39
N THR A 13 -6.92 -8.90 -10.55
CA THR A 13 -6.43 -9.85 -11.56
C THR A 13 -5.33 -10.79 -11.03
N ASN A 14 -4.60 -10.37 -10.01
CA ASN A 14 -3.44 -11.09 -9.47
C ASN A 14 -3.46 -11.30 -7.96
N ASN A 15 -4.38 -10.69 -7.23
CA ASN A 15 -4.38 -10.70 -5.78
C ASN A 15 -5.79 -10.68 -5.20
N THR A 16 -6.05 -11.56 -4.27
CA THR A 16 -7.26 -11.53 -3.45
C THR A 16 -6.89 -11.18 -2.01
N VAL A 17 -7.59 -10.22 -1.43
CA VAL A 17 -7.45 -9.85 -0.03
C VAL A 17 -8.72 -10.23 0.72
N ILE A 18 -8.56 -10.95 1.82
CA ILE A 18 -9.64 -11.39 2.70
C ILE A 18 -9.52 -10.78 4.09
N ALA A 19 -10.64 -10.51 4.72
CA ALA A 19 -10.67 -10.17 6.15
C ALA A 19 -10.62 -11.46 6.96
N LEU A 20 -9.65 -11.56 7.84
CA LEU A 20 -9.49 -12.67 8.79
C LEU A 20 -10.17 -12.38 10.12
N SER A 21 -10.22 -11.12 10.53
CA SER A 21 -10.85 -10.62 11.73
C SER A 21 -11.22 -9.14 11.59
N GLU A 22 -11.57 -8.48 12.69
CA GLU A 22 -11.75 -7.02 12.71
C GLU A 22 -10.41 -6.27 12.56
N THR A 23 -9.29 -6.90 12.90
CA THR A 23 -7.97 -6.26 12.94
C THR A 23 -6.97 -6.83 11.93
N GLU A 24 -7.26 -7.96 11.30
CA GLU A 24 -6.34 -8.63 10.39
C GLU A 24 -6.95 -8.86 9.01
N ALA A 25 -6.11 -8.69 7.99
CA ALA A 25 -6.40 -9.03 6.61
C ALA A 25 -5.29 -9.95 6.05
N GLY A 26 -5.65 -10.80 5.10
CA GLY A 26 -4.72 -11.70 4.42
C GLY A 26 -4.72 -11.47 2.92
N LYS A 27 -3.54 -11.25 2.34
CA LYS A 27 -3.33 -11.23 0.89
C LYS A 27 -2.93 -12.63 0.45
N LEU A 28 -3.68 -13.22 -0.49
CA LEU A 28 -3.49 -14.59 -0.92
C LEU A 28 -2.50 -14.69 -2.07
N PHE A 29 -1.62 -15.68 -2.00
CA PHE A 29 -0.63 -16.01 -3.01
C PHE A 29 -0.81 -17.47 -3.42
N THR A 30 -1.15 -17.70 -4.69
CA THR A 30 -1.22 -19.00 -5.31
C THR A 30 -0.07 -19.18 -6.30
N GLY A 31 0.10 -20.39 -6.86
CA GLY A 31 1.11 -20.66 -7.88
C GLY A 31 1.04 -19.76 -9.11
N ASP A 32 -0.13 -19.17 -9.37
CA ASP A 32 -0.36 -18.23 -10.49
C ASP A 32 -0.11 -16.76 -10.13
N THR A 33 0.19 -16.46 -8.86
CA THR A 33 0.45 -15.09 -8.41
C THR A 33 1.82 -14.63 -8.93
N ARG A 34 1.84 -13.47 -9.60
CA ARG A 34 3.07 -12.90 -10.17
C ARG A 34 4.05 -12.33 -9.13
N SER A 35 3.54 -11.95 -7.97
CA SER A 35 4.35 -11.41 -6.88
C SER A 35 4.91 -12.54 -6.02
N ASP A 36 6.15 -12.38 -5.56
CA ASP A 36 6.78 -13.28 -4.60
C ASP A 36 6.41 -12.87 -3.17
N ILE A 37 5.79 -13.77 -2.41
CA ILE A 37 5.33 -13.49 -1.05
C ILE A 37 6.47 -13.11 -0.10
N GLY A 38 7.62 -13.79 -0.21
CA GLY A 38 8.79 -13.51 0.63
C GLY A 38 9.38 -12.13 0.35
N SER A 39 9.48 -11.76 -0.93
CA SER A 39 9.94 -10.44 -1.36
C SER A 39 8.99 -9.34 -0.90
N GLU A 40 7.68 -9.54 -0.99
CA GLU A 40 6.71 -8.55 -0.52
C GLU A 40 6.74 -8.38 1.00
N ALA A 41 6.85 -9.48 1.76
CA ALA A 41 7.01 -9.45 3.21
C ALA A 41 8.29 -8.72 3.63
N GLU A 42 9.42 -8.94 2.94
CA GLU A 42 10.68 -8.23 3.19
C GLU A 42 10.53 -6.72 3.00
N LYS A 43 9.91 -6.29 1.90
CA LYS A 43 9.66 -4.87 1.60
C LYS A 43 8.75 -4.21 2.63
N MET A 44 7.69 -4.90 3.06
CA MET A 44 6.80 -4.41 4.13
C MET A 44 7.57 -4.24 5.45
N ARG A 45 8.34 -5.24 5.86
CA ARG A 45 9.17 -5.16 7.07
C ARG A 45 10.15 -4.01 7.02
N PHE A 46 10.80 -3.81 5.87
CA PHE A 46 11.74 -2.72 5.66
C PHE A 46 11.06 -1.36 5.85
N ALA A 47 9.94 -1.13 5.20
CA ALA A 47 9.17 0.11 5.33
C ALA A 47 8.63 0.30 6.75
N ASN A 48 8.09 -0.75 7.38
CA ASN A 48 7.54 -0.70 8.73
C ASN A 48 8.59 -0.41 9.81
N ALA A 49 9.86 -0.72 9.56
CA ALA A 49 10.95 -0.34 10.46
C ALA A 49 11.28 1.16 10.42
N ILE A 50 10.80 1.88 9.40
CA ILE A 50 11.04 3.31 9.21
C ILE A 50 9.89 4.13 9.79
N ASN A 51 8.66 3.91 9.29
CA ASN A 51 7.46 4.60 9.76
C ASN A 51 6.20 3.76 9.52
N SER A 52 5.03 4.33 9.73
CA SER A 52 3.75 3.63 9.68
C SER A 52 2.94 3.89 8.41
N VAL A 53 3.50 4.55 7.38
CA VAL A 53 2.73 4.88 6.16
C VAL A 53 2.35 3.63 5.37
N VAL A 54 3.25 2.64 5.27
CA VAL A 54 2.91 1.34 4.67
C VAL A 54 2.13 0.48 5.65
N VAL A 55 1.11 -0.21 5.16
CA VAL A 55 0.34 -1.18 5.93
C VAL A 55 1.25 -2.14 6.69
N HIS A 56 0.94 -2.43 7.97
CA HIS A 56 1.83 -3.22 8.82
C HIS A 56 1.75 -4.71 8.49
N PHE A 57 2.91 -5.30 8.23
CA PHE A 57 3.10 -6.75 8.13
C PHE A 57 3.00 -7.40 9.51
N LEU A 58 2.26 -8.49 9.61
CA LEU A 58 2.10 -9.24 10.86
C LEU A 58 2.82 -10.59 10.80
N ARG A 59 2.54 -11.40 9.79
CA ARG A 59 3.16 -12.74 9.62
C ARG A 59 2.88 -13.31 8.24
N LEU A 60 3.64 -14.37 7.89
CA LEU A 60 3.27 -15.29 6.81
C LEU A 60 2.47 -16.46 7.42
N ASP A 61 1.48 -16.93 6.68
CA ASP A 61 0.59 -18.02 7.07
C ASP A 61 0.15 -18.80 5.83
N GLU A 62 -0.62 -19.83 6.01
CA GLU A 62 -1.21 -20.65 4.95
C GLU A 62 -2.72 -20.69 5.12
N LEU A 63 -3.47 -20.46 4.01
CA LEU A 63 -4.91 -20.64 4.01
C LEU A 63 -5.28 -22.12 3.84
N ASN A 64 -4.52 -22.81 2.98
CA ASN A 64 -4.56 -24.25 2.71
C ASN A 64 -3.25 -24.67 2.04
N ASP A 65 -3.11 -25.98 1.72
CA ASP A 65 -1.87 -26.57 1.17
C ASP A 65 -1.35 -25.90 -0.11
N ASP A 66 -2.23 -25.23 -0.88
CA ASP A 66 -1.88 -24.60 -2.17
C ASP A 66 -1.85 -23.07 -2.13
N THR A 67 -2.18 -22.47 -0.98
CA THR A 67 -2.35 -21.01 -0.89
C THR A 67 -1.63 -20.44 0.32
N GLU A 68 -0.53 -19.75 0.05
CA GLU A 68 0.19 -18.96 1.04
C GLU A 68 -0.52 -17.62 1.27
N MET A 69 -0.35 -17.05 2.45
CA MET A 69 -1.03 -15.83 2.86
C MET A 69 -0.07 -14.88 3.58
N LEU A 70 -0.06 -13.63 3.12
CA LEU A 70 0.60 -12.55 3.82
C LEU A 70 -0.43 -11.86 4.72
N VAL A 71 -0.27 -12.00 6.03
CA VAL A 71 -1.16 -11.39 7.02
C VAL A 71 -0.64 -10.01 7.42
N MET A 72 -1.53 -9.04 7.36
CA MET A 72 -1.28 -7.63 7.65
C MET A 72 -2.40 -7.02 8.48
N GLU A 73 -2.16 -5.85 9.05
CA GLU A 73 -3.23 -5.10 9.69
C GLU A 73 -4.37 -4.82 8.71
N ARG A 74 -5.59 -4.83 9.21
CA ARG A 74 -6.76 -4.49 8.41
C ARG A 74 -7.01 -2.99 8.46
N LEU A 75 -6.98 -2.35 7.29
CA LEU A 75 -7.32 -0.94 7.15
C LEU A 75 -8.82 -0.75 6.87
N TYR A 76 -9.34 0.39 7.32
CA TYR A 76 -10.72 0.82 7.09
C TYR A 76 -10.71 2.15 6.34
N PRO A 77 -10.84 2.12 5.00
CA PRO A 77 -10.80 3.33 4.19
C PRO A 77 -11.94 4.29 4.52
N MET A 78 -11.62 5.59 4.55
CA MET A 78 -12.55 6.69 4.70
C MET A 78 -12.60 7.52 3.42
N ASP A 79 -13.71 8.20 3.16
CA ASP A 79 -13.82 9.14 2.05
C ASP A 79 -13.24 10.51 2.45
N PHE A 80 -12.13 10.91 1.83
CA PHE A 80 -11.50 12.20 2.09
C PHE A 80 -12.40 13.40 1.73
N ARG A 81 -13.36 13.20 0.83
CA ARG A 81 -14.32 14.25 0.42
C ARG A 81 -15.26 14.68 1.55
N ALA A 82 -15.41 13.85 2.58
CA ALA A 82 -16.19 14.16 3.77
C ALA A 82 -15.49 15.17 4.72
N TYR A 83 -14.27 15.57 4.41
CA TYR A 83 -13.44 16.40 5.29
C TYR A 83 -13.08 17.75 4.63
N GLU A 84 -12.90 18.76 5.47
CA GLU A 84 -12.51 20.12 5.10
C GLU A 84 -11.14 20.14 4.39
N TYR A 85 -10.94 21.17 3.56
CA TYR A 85 -9.70 21.32 2.77
C TYR A 85 -8.45 21.29 3.65
N GLU A 86 -8.45 22.08 4.74
CA GLU A 86 -7.31 22.19 5.66
C GLU A 86 -6.96 20.84 6.32
N LYS A 87 -7.97 20.04 6.62
CA LYS A 87 -7.75 18.69 7.17
C LYS A 87 -7.12 17.76 6.14
N ARG A 88 -7.58 17.82 4.89
CA ARG A 88 -7.01 17.04 3.78
C ARG A 88 -5.57 17.45 3.49
N GLU A 89 -5.29 18.74 3.49
CA GLU A 89 -3.94 19.28 3.31
C GLU A 89 -2.99 18.81 4.41
N LEU A 90 -3.40 18.84 5.66
CA LEU A 90 -2.61 18.34 6.79
C LEU A 90 -2.25 16.86 6.65
N TRP A 91 -3.19 16.01 6.26
CA TRP A 91 -2.92 14.60 6.01
C TRP A 91 -1.97 14.36 4.82
N LEU A 92 -2.06 15.19 3.79
CA LEU A 92 -1.14 15.14 2.65
C LEU A 92 0.28 15.55 3.04
N ASP A 93 0.42 16.56 3.88
CA ASP A 93 1.74 17.00 4.38
C ASP A 93 2.42 15.90 5.21
N VAL A 94 1.65 15.17 6.01
CA VAL A 94 2.15 14.00 6.74
C VAL A 94 2.56 12.88 5.78
N LEU A 95 1.72 12.54 4.79
CA LEU A 95 2.04 11.53 3.79
C LEU A 95 3.34 11.86 3.03
N GLU A 96 3.48 13.12 2.60
CA GLU A 96 4.67 13.59 1.89
C GLU A 96 5.94 13.47 2.75
N SER A 97 5.85 13.85 4.03
CA SER A 97 6.95 13.72 4.98
C SER A 97 7.35 12.26 5.21
N GLU A 98 6.38 11.36 5.38
CA GLU A 98 6.63 9.92 5.58
C GLU A 98 7.22 9.26 4.33
N LEU A 99 6.73 9.62 3.13
CA LEU A 99 7.32 9.15 1.87
C LEU A 99 8.75 9.64 1.69
N HIS A 100 9.03 10.90 2.01
CA HIS A 100 10.37 11.44 1.95
C HIS A 100 11.34 10.69 2.88
N GLU A 101 10.90 10.35 4.09
CA GLU A 101 11.67 9.52 5.02
C GLU A 101 11.95 8.12 4.44
N LEU A 102 10.97 7.47 3.82
CA LEU A 102 11.16 6.19 3.14
C LEU A 102 12.20 6.30 2.02
N HIS A 103 12.12 7.35 1.18
CA HIS A 103 13.10 7.59 0.11
C HIS A 103 14.52 7.77 0.67
N GLN A 104 14.69 8.55 1.72
CA GLN A 104 16.00 8.76 2.37
C GLN A 104 16.59 7.47 2.94
N LYS A 105 15.74 6.54 3.36
CA LYS A 105 16.14 5.24 3.92
C LYS A 105 16.27 4.14 2.86
N GLY A 106 15.95 4.43 1.61
CA GLY A 106 16.16 3.51 0.49
C GLY A 106 14.95 2.65 0.11
N PHE A 107 13.73 3.11 0.36
CA PHE A 107 12.49 2.49 -0.07
C PHE A 107 11.70 3.43 -0.99
N ALA A 108 11.24 2.92 -2.14
CA ALA A 108 10.30 3.60 -3.03
C ALA A 108 9.13 2.66 -3.36
N HIS A 109 7.90 3.13 -3.21
CA HIS A 109 6.68 2.31 -3.39
C HIS A 109 6.45 1.92 -4.85
N ARG A 110 6.60 2.84 -5.78
CA ARG A 110 6.52 2.67 -7.24
C ARG A 110 5.12 2.44 -7.82
N ASP A 111 4.10 2.40 -7.02
CA ASP A 111 2.73 2.11 -7.48
C ASP A 111 1.67 2.99 -6.79
N LEU A 112 1.96 4.30 -6.69
CA LEU A 112 1.01 5.25 -6.12
C LEU A 112 -0.11 5.58 -7.10
N ARG A 113 0.17 5.59 -8.40
CA ARG A 113 -0.78 5.94 -9.45
C ARG A 113 -0.89 4.83 -10.48
N ARG A 114 -2.11 4.34 -10.68
CA ARG A 114 -2.41 3.39 -11.76
C ARG A 114 -2.24 4.06 -13.13
N PRO A 115 -1.62 3.40 -14.13
CA PRO A 115 -1.57 3.89 -15.51
C PRO A 115 -2.96 4.20 -16.07
N SER A 116 -3.05 5.22 -16.94
CA SER A 116 -4.32 5.73 -17.46
C SER A 116 -5.07 4.76 -18.38
N ASP A 117 -4.38 3.79 -18.95
CA ASP A 117 -4.92 2.73 -19.81
C ASP A 117 -5.43 1.50 -19.05
N MET A 118 -5.21 1.45 -17.73
CA MET A 118 -5.72 0.38 -16.88
C MET A 118 -7.06 0.76 -16.24
N PRO A 119 -8.03 -0.18 -16.16
CA PRO A 119 -9.29 0.07 -15.47
C PRO A 119 -9.11 0.17 -13.95
N GLY A 120 -10.02 0.89 -13.29
CA GLY A 120 -10.05 1.07 -11.84
C GLY A 120 -9.71 2.49 -11.38
N GLU A 121 -9.69 2.69 -10.07
CA GLU A 121 -9.31 3.98 -9.49
C GLU A 121 -7.82 4.25 -9.66
N ARG A 122 -7.45 5.51 -9.94
CA ARG A 122 -6.06 5.89 -10.24
C ARG A 122 -5.12 5.77 -9.05
N PHE A 123 -5.64 5.90 -7.85
CA PHE A 123 -4.86 5.90 -6.59
C PHE A 123 -5.38 4.84 -5.62
N ASP A 124 -5.61 3.64 -6.13
CA ASP A 124 -6.20 2.53 -5.38
C ASP A 124 -5.27 1.90 -4.34
N ASN A 125 -3.99 2.27 -4.32
CA ASN A 125 -3.03 1.85 -3.31
C ASN A 125 -2.84 2.85 -2.16
N ILE A 126 -3.60 3.96 -2.15
CA ILE A 126 -3.54 4.97 -1.11
C ILE A 126 -4.89 5.04 -0.40
N PHE A 127 -4.94 4.71 0.87
CA PHE A 127 -6.15 4.74 1.69
C PHE A 127 -6.08 5.83 2.74
N LEU A 128 -7.14 6.65 2.85
CA LEU A 128 -7.33 7.47 4.03
C LEU A 128 -7.89 6.61 5.16
N THR A 129 -7.26 6.68 6.31
CA THR A 129 -7.69 6.00 7.55
C THR A 129 -7.78 7.01 8.69
N PRO A 130 -8.31 6.63 9.87
CA PRO A 130 -8.28 7.52 11.05
C PRO A 130 -6.88 8.00 11.45
N GLN A 131 -5.83 7.28 11.05
CA GLN A 131 -4.42 7.62 11.31
C GLN A 131 -3.77 8.45 10.18
N GLY A 132 -4.52 8.80 9.14
CA GLY A 132 -4.02 9.49 7.95
C GLY A 132 -3.96 8.59 6.72
N PHE A 133 -3.29 9.05 5.68
CA PHE A 133 -3.09 8.24 4.46
C PHE A 133 -2.13 7.08 4.72
N ARG A 134 -2.50 5.92 4.21
CA ARG A 134 -1.75 4.67 4.32
C ARG A 134 -1.57 4.04 2.94
N LEU A 135 -0.43 3.39 2.73
CA LEU A 135 -0.09 2.70 1.48
C LEU A 135 -0.26 1.19 1.62
N ILE A 136 -0.81 0.59 0.58
CA ILE A 136 -0.93 -0.87 0.44
C ILE A 136 -0.20 -1.33 -0.82
N ASP A 137 -0.04 -2.64 -0.96
CA ASP A 137 0.53 -3.31 -2.14
C ASP A 137 1.95 -2.85 -2.50
N VAL A 138 2.93 -3.38 -1.78
CA VAL A 138 4.35 -3.09 -1.99
C VAL A 138 5.06 -4.07 -2.93
N GLY A 139 4.30 -4.89 -3.67
CA GLY A 139 4.84 -5.97 -4.50
C GLY A 139 5.92 -5.52 -5.49
N ILE A 140 5.75 -4.35 -6.11
CA ILE A 140 6.73 -3.79 -7.06
C ILE A 140 7.64 -2.72 -6.46
N SER A 141 7.56 -2.47 -5.17
CA SER A 141 8.42 -1.50 -4.48
C SER A 141 9.91 -1.81 -4.68
N ALA A 142 10.73 -0.77 -4.64
CA ALA A 142 12.17 -0.88 -4.82
C ALA A 142 12.91 -0.61 -3.51
N LEU A 143 13.91 -1.44 -3.23
CA LEU A 143 14.92 -1.18 -2.22
C LEU A 143 16.21 -0.70 -2.89
N PHE A 144 16.78 0.40 -2.40
CA PHE A 144 18.02 0.97 -2.89
C PHE A 144 19.13 -0.08 -3.00
N SER A 145 19.26 -0.92 -1.97
CA SER A 145 20.27 -2.00 -1.90
C SER A 145 20.13 -3.04 -3.01
N GLN A 146 18.94 -3.19 -3.60
CA GLN A 146 18.66 -4.18 -4.65
C GLN A 146 18.78 -3.60 -6.06
N VAL A 147 18.38 -2.34 -6.27
CA VAL A 147 18.29 -1.74 -7.61
C VAL A 147 19.45 -0.79 -7.93
N GLY A 148 20.15 -0.29 -6.92
CA GLY A 148 21.24 0.68 -7.07
C GLY A 148 20.76 2.12 -7.26
N GLU A 149 21.70 3.07 -7.12
CA GLU A 149 21.45 4.50 -7.05
C GLU A 149 20.69 5.04 -8.27
N ARG A 150 21.20 4.80 -9.45
CA ARG A 150 20.65 5.38 -10.70
C ARG A 150 19.18 4.99 -10.92
N LEU A 151 18.84 3.74 -10.67
CA LEU A 151 17.47 3.26 -10.90
C LEU A 151 16.57 3.70 -9.74
N PHE A 152 17.06 3.68 -8.53
CA PHE A 152 16.34 4.14 -7.36
C PHE A 152 15.96 5.63 -7.48
N ASP A 153 16.88 6.49 -7.88
CA ASP A 153 16.63 7.93 -8.07
C ASP A 153 15.55 8.20 -9.12
N ARG A 154 15.51 7.39 -10.19
CA ARG A 154 14.43 7.48 -11.18
C ARG A 154 13.07 7.11 -10.58
N TYR A 155 13.02 6.09 -9.76
CA TYR A 155 11.78 5.68 -9.08
C TYR A 155 11.30 6.74 -8.08
N VAL A 156 12.20 7.33 -7.32
CA VAL A 156 11.89 8.43 -6.41
C VAL A 156 11.33 9.63 -7.19
N ALA A 157 11.99 10.04 -8.26
CA ALA A 157 11.53 11.15 -9.09
C ALA A 157 10.12 10.92 -9.67
N GLN A 158 9.85 9.71 -10.16
CA GLN A 158 8.52 9.33 -10.65
C GLN A 158 7.49 9.36 -9.52
N GLU A 159 7.81 8.80 -8.37
CA GLU A 159 6.91 8.74 -7.22
C GLU A 159 6.55 10.13 -6.68
N LEU A 160 7.49 11.07 -6.68
CA LEU A 160 7.21 12.47 -6.33
C LEU A 160 6.24 13.14 -7.31
N THR A 161 6.34 12.83 -8.61
CA THR A 161 5.38 13.30 -9.61
C THR A 161 3.98 12.70 -9.38
N GLU A 162 3.90 11.43 -9.04
CA GLU A 162 2.65 10.75 -8.72
C GLU A 162 2.02 11.28 -7.42
N LEU A 163 2.84 11.58 -6.42
CA LEU A 163 2.40 12.19 -5.16
C LEU A 163 1.80 13.57 -5.37
N GLU A 164 2.42 14.41 -6.22
CA GLU A 164 1.87 15.72 -6.57
C GLU A 164 0.53 15.58 -7.30
N ALA A 165 0.40 14.63 -8.21
CA ALA A 165 -0.87 14.33 -8.87
C ALA A 165 -1.95 13.88 -7.87
N PHE A 166 -1.57 13.08 -6.87
CA PHE A 166 -2.46 12.66 -5.78
C PHE A 166 -2.90 13.85 -4.92
N ARG A 167 -1.96 14.73 -4.56
CA ARG A 167 -2.23 15.96 -3.81
C ARG A 167 -3.29 16.82 -4.52
N GLN A 168 -3.11 17.06 -5.81
CA GLN A 168 -4.07 17.78 -6.62
C GLN A 168 -5.44 17.10 -6.67
N PHE A 169 -5.46 15.78 -6.82
CA PHE A 169 -6.69 14.98 -6.83
C PHE A 169 -7.47 15.11 -5.50
N VAL A 170 -6.80 15.04 -4.37
CA VAL A 170 -7.42 15.16 -3.04
C VAL A 170 -7.91 16.58 -2.76
N LEU A 171 -7.16 17.60 -3.17
CA LEU A 171 -7.47 19.01 -2.86
C LEU A 171 -8.45 19.65 -3.86
N SER A 172 -8.59 19.10 -5.07
CA SER A 172 -9.44 19.68 -6.12
C SER A 172 -10.95 19.45 -5.91
N ARG A 173 -11.40 18.75 -4.87
CA ARG A 173 -12.80 18.35 -4.65
C ARG A 173 -13.33 18.69 -3.26
#